data_7feba5c82e4867c8deaf19246f6c4ff4
#
_entry.id   7feba5c82e4867c8deaf19246f6c4ff4
#
_cell.length_a   1.000
_cell.length_b   1.000
_cell.length_c   1.000
_cell.angle_alpha   90.00
_cell.angle_beta   90.00
_cell.angle_gamma   90.00
#
_symmetry.space_group_name_H-M   'P 1'
#
loop_
_entity.id
_entity.type
_entity.pdbx_description
1 polymer ?
#
loop_
_entity_poly.entity_id
_entity_poly.type
_entity_poly.pdbx_seq_one_letter_code
_entity_poly.pdbx_strand_id
1 'polypeptide(L)'
;GLTIVATGPLTARTLAESIVQATGEDRLAFFDAIAPIVHRDSIDMSKCWIQSRWNKRTEASNEDGDYINCPMTKEQYETFVQALVDGEKTEFKEWEADTPYFDGCMPIEVMAERGVETLRYGPMKGVGLDNPYDTTEEHPQGRWPYAVVQLRQDNKLGTLWNMVGFQ
;
A
#
# COMPACT_ATOMS: atom_id res chain seq x y z
N GLY A 1 -10.83 -36.11 9.19
CA GLY A 1 -11.02 -35.31 7.96
C GLY A 1 -10.24 -34.03 8.05
N LEU A 2 -9.99 -33.40 6.92
CA LEU A 2 -9.41 -32.06 6.87
C LEU A 2 -10.55 -31.03 6.93
N THR A 3 -10.38 -29.98 7.75
CA THR A 3 -11.32 -28.87 7.84
C THR A 3 -10.59 -27.59 7.46
N ILE A 4 -11.19 -26.78 6.57
CA ILE A 4 -10.67 -25.47 6.18
C ILE A 4 -11.65 -24.42 6.70
N VAL A 5 -11.13 -23.46 7.47
CA VAL A 5 -11.89 -22.27 7.92
C VAL A 5 -11.34 -21.07 7.17
N ALA A 6 -12.19 -20.38 6.40
CA ALA A 6 -11.81 -19.27 5.54
C ALA A 6 -12.79 -18.08 5.72
N THR A 7 -13.00 -17.67 6.96
CA THR A 7 -13.97 -16.64 7.34
C THR A 7 -13.43 -15.21 7.27
N GLY A 8 -12.13 -15.05 7.03
CA GLY A 8 -11.48 -13.75 6.86
C GLY A 8 -11.30 -12.97 8.17
N PRO A 9 -10.90 -11.68 8.07
CA PRO A 9 -10.49 -10.86 9.22
C PRO A 9 -11.64 -10.50 10.18
N LEU A 10 -12.90 -10.56 9.73
CA LEU A 10 -14.09 -10.28 10.54
C LEU A 10 -14.71 -11.54 11.17
N THR A 11 -13.89 -12.58 11.41
CA THR A 11 -14.34 -13.82 12.06
C THR A 11 -14.94 -13.53 13.44
N ALA A 12 -16.15 -14.06 13.68
CA ALA A 12 -16.83 -13.89 14.95
C ALA A 12 -15.97 -14.42 16.11
N ARG A 13 -15.93 -13.69 17.22
CA ARG A 13 -15.12 -14.02 18.40
C ARG A 13 -15.35 -15.46 18.91
N THR A 14 -16.59 -15.89 18.97
CA THR A 14 -16.94 -17.26 19.41
C THR A 14 -16.36 -18.34 18.51
N LEU A 15 -16.29 -18.09 17.19
CA LEU A 15 -15.66 -19.02 16.25
C LEU A 15 -14.13 -19.00 16.42
N ALA A 16 -13.53 -17.81 16.57
CA ALA A 16 -12.09 -17.69 16.84
C ALA A 16 -11.69 -18.44 18.11
N GLU A 17 -12.42 -18.28 19.21
CA GLU A 17 -12.21 -19.02 20.47
C GLU A 17 -12.33 -20.54 20.28
N SER A 18 -13.30 -20.99 19.47
CA SER A 18 -13.48 -22.43 19.17
C SER A 18 -12.31 -22.99 18.36
N ILE A 19 -11.74 -22.19 17.43
CA ILE A 19 -10.55 -22.60 16.65
C ILE A 19 -9.34 -22.72 17.56
N VAL A 20 -9.10 -21.73 18.44
CA VAL A 20 -8.02 -21.78 19.45
C VAL A 20 -8.13 -23.04 20.30
N GLN A 21 -9.33 -23.38 20.80
CA GLN A 21 -9.56 -24.59 21.58
C GLN A 21 -9.28 -25.87 20.78
N ALA A 22 -9.62 -25.87 19.48
CA ALA A 22 -9.45 -27.04 18.63
C ALA A 22 -8.00 -27.27 18.18
N THR A 23 -7.23 -26.21 18.01
CA THR A 23 -5.84 -26.26 17.49
C THR A 23 -4.80 -26.22 18.59
N GLY A 24 -5.12 -25.67 19.75
CA GLY A 24 -4.17 -25.36 20.83
C GLY A 24 -3.26 -24.15 20.52
N GLU A 25 -3.52 -23.45 19.41
CA GLU A 25 -2.80 -22.24 19.01
C GLU A 25 -3.46 -21.02 19.65
N ASP A 26 -2.73 -20.26 20.45
CA ASP A 26 -3.24 -19.10 21.18
C ASP A 26 -3.15 -17.77 20.39
N ARG A 27 -2.76 -17.83 19.10
CA ARG A 27 -2.57 -16.66 18.25
C ARG A 27 -3.32 -16.77 16.93
N LEU A 28 -4.59 -16.39 16.94
CA LEU A 28 -5.30 -16.02 15.73
C LEU A 28 -5.25 -14.49 15.61
N ALA A 29 -4.35 -14.01 14.76
CA ALA A 29 -4.22 -12.58 14.47
C ALA A 29 -5.18 -12.19 13.35
N PHE A 30 -6.05 -11.22 13.62
CA PHE A 30 -6.97 -10.65 12.64
C PHE A 30 -6.66 -9.16 12.50
N PHE A 31 -6.34 -8.72 11.27
CA PHE A 31 -6.22 -7.30 10.92
C PHE A 31 -7.22 -6.96 9.84
N ASP A 32 -7.96 -5.90 10.05
CA ASP A 32 -8.79 -5.27 9.03
C ASP A 32 -8.00 -4.13 8.41
N ALA A 33 -7.14 -4.47 7.46
CA ALA A 33 -6.30 -3.51 6.78
C ALA A 33 -6.97 -3.10 5.46
N ILE A 34 -7.45 -1.86 5.37
CA ILE A 34 -8.06 -1.29 4.17
C ILE A 34 -7.15 -0.21 3.62
N ALA A 35 -6.63 -0.43 2.40
CA ALA A 35 -5.91 0.62 1.69
C ALA A 35 -6.85 1.79 1.35
N PRO A 36 -6.41 3.06 1.47
CA PRO A 36 -7.19 4.21 1.05
C PRO A 36 -7.58 4.11 -0.42
N ILE A 37 -8.84 4.45 -0.72
CA ILE A 37 -9.39 4.46 -2.07
C ILE A 37 -9.67 5.91 -2.48
N VAL A 38 -9.23 6.28 -3.67
CA VAL A 38 -9.46 7.60 -4.26
C VAL A 38 -10.28 7.50 -5.53
N HIS A 39 -11.08 8.52 -5.82
CA HIS A 39 -11.81 8.61 -7.08
C HIS A 39 -10.89 9.09 -8.20
N ARG A 40 -11.07 8.54 -9.41
CA ARG A 40 -10.24 8.85 -10.58
C ARG A 40 -10.16 10.35 -10.87
N ASP A 41 -11.27 11.07 -10.70
CA ASP A 41 -11.35 12.51 -10.98
C ASP A 41 -10.60 13.38 -9.96
N SER A 42 -10.21 12.82 -8.80
CA SER A 42 -9.37 13.50 -7.82
C SER A 42 -7.87 13.42 -8.13
N ILE A 43 -7.49 12.64 -9.16
CA ILE A 43 -6.08 12.42 -9.54
C ILE A 43 -5.71 13.42 -10.64
N ASP A 44 -4.73 14.27 -10.37
CA ASP A 44 -4.16 15.18 -11.36
C ASP A 44 -3.23 14.44 -12.33
N MET A 45 -3.82 13.96 -13.43
CA MET A 45 -3.08 13.22 -14.45
C MET A 45 -2.06 14.06 -15.24
N SER A 46 -2.04 15.36 -15.06
CA SER A 46 -0.97 16.20 -15.63
C SER A 46 0.37 16.02 -14.90
N LYS A 47 0.35 15.40 -13.71
CA LYS A 47 1.51 15.16 -12.85
C LYS A 47 1.77 13.66 -12.59
N CYS A 48 0.84 12.80 -13.03
CA CYS A 48 0.88 11.37 -12.82
C CYS A 48 0.91 10.65 -14.16
N TRP A 49 1.48 9.45 -14.20
CA TRP A 49 1.51 8.65 -15.44
C TRP A 49 1.18 7.18 -15.15
N ILE A 50 0.81 6.45 -16.20
CA ILE A 50 0.52 5.03 -16.13
C ILE A 50 1.77 4.25 -16.52
N GLN A 51 2.24 3.36 -15.64
CA GLN A 51 3.38 2.48 -15.92
C GLN A 51 3.41 1.34 -14.90
N SER A 52 3.76 0.15 -15.37
CA SER A 52 4.17 -0.96 -14.49
C SER A 52 5.68 -0.91 -14.27
N ARG A 53 6.12 -1.24 -13.06
CA ARG A 53 7.55 -1.20 -12.68
C ARG A 53 8.39 -2.08 -13.61
N TRP A 54 9.49 -1.54 -14.12
CA TRP A 54 10.36 -2.18 -15.12
C TRP A 54 9.64 -2.50 -16.43
N ASN A 55 8.55 -1.80 -16.74
CA ASN A 55 7.69 -2.06 -17.89
C ASN A 55 7.22 -3.53 -17.97
N LYS A 56 7.16 -4.22 -16.82
CA LYS A 56 6.63 -5.58 -16.75
C LYS A 56 5.13 -5.54 -17.00
N ARG A 57 4.68 -6.30 -18.00
CA ARG A 57 3.28 -6.46 -18.36
C ARG A 57 2.81 -7.86 -17.94
N THR A 58 1.57 -7.96 -17.50
CA THR A 58 0.85 -9.22 -17.32
C THR A 58 -0.15 -9.38 -18.47
N GLU A 59 -0.71 -10.57 -18.68
CA GLU A 59 -1.76 -10.77 -19.69
C GLU A 59 -3.01 -9.91 -19.47
N ALA A 60 -3.22 -9.43 -18.23
CA ALA A 60 -4.31 -8.55 -17.85
C ALA A 60 -3.95 -7.06 -17.84
N SER A 61 -2.68 -6.71 -18.17
CA SER A 61 -2.21 -5.32 -18.18
C SER A 61 -2.87 -4.50 -19.27
N ASN A 62 -3.20 -3.25 -18.97
CA ASN A 62 -3.54 -2.27 -20.00
C ASN A 62 -2.30 -1.97 -20.87
N GLU A 63 -2.49 -1.43 -22.08
CA GLU A 63 -1.40 -1.12 -23.02
C GLU A 63 -0.32 -0.23 -22.40
N ASP A 64 -0.70 0.67 -21.48
CA ASP A 64 0.18 1.65 -20.83
C ASP A 64 0.76 1.14 -19.48
N GLY A 65 0.18 0.12 -18.85
CA GLY A 65 0.58 -0.40 -17.54
C GLY A 65 -0.57 -0.57 -16.56
N ASP A 66 -0.24 -1.06 -15.35
CA ASP A 66 -1.24 -1.44 -14.34
C ASP A 66 -1.46 -0.40 -13.23
N TYR A 67 -0.57 0.59 -13.12
CA TYR A 67 -0.55 1.52 -12.00
C TYR A 67 -0.51 2.97 -12.48
N ILE A 68 -1.26 3.84 -11.82
CA ILE A 68 -1.02 5.28 -11.87
C ILE A 68 0.08 5.58 -10.86
N ASN A 69 1.12 6.27 -11.31
CA ASN A 69 2.27 6.65 -10.50
C ASN A 69 2.22 8.13 -10.18
N CYS A 70 2.15 8.47 -8.89
CA CYS A 70 2.13 9.84 -8.38
C CYS A 70 3.50 10.16 -7.76
N PRO A 71 4.38 10.90 -8.45
CA PRO A 71 5.73 11.17 -7.98
C PRO A 71 5.74 12.19 -6.86
N MET A 72 6.75 12.08 -6.00
CA MET A 72 7.05 13.06 -4.96
C MET A 72 8.49 13.51 -5.07
N THR A 73 8.72 14.82 -4.87
CA THR A 73 10.06 15.35 -4.57
C THR A 73 10.49 14.93 -3.17
N LYS A 74 11.77 15.18 -2.83
CA LYS A 74 12.27 14.90 -1.48
C LYS A 74 11.49 15.68 -0.41
N GLU A 75 11.27 16.96 -0.65
CA GLU A 75 10.56 17.86 0.28
C GLU A 75 9.11 17.43 0.49
N GLN A 76 8.42 17.04 -0.59
CA GLN A 76 7.05 16.53 -0.52
C GLN A 76 6.98 15.23 0.26
N TYR A 77 7.94 14.32 0.03
CA TYR A 77 8.02 13.05 0.73
C TYR A 77 8.28 13.23 2.23
N GLU A 78 9.26 14.06 2.61
CA GLU A 78 9.58 14.32 4.01
C GLU A 78 8.39 14.98 4.74
N THR A 79 7.70 15.92 4.09
CA THR A 79 6.47 16.53 4.63
C THR A 79 5.37 15.49 4.81
N PHE A 80 5.20 14.59 3.85
CA PHE A 80 4.20 13.51 3.91
C PHE A 80 4.51 12.53 5.05
N VAL A 81 5.76 12.08 5.20
CA VAL A 81 6.17 11.18 6.28
C VAL A 81 5.94 11.83 7.65
N GLN A 82 6.30 13.11 7.78
CA GLN A 82 6.07 13.84 9.03
C GLN A 82 4.57 13.94 9.36
N ALA A 83 3.73 14.22 8.37
CA ALA A 83 2.29 14.28 8.55
C ALA A 83 1.68 12.92 8.95
N LEU A 84 2.23 11.79 8.44
CA LEU A 84 1.82 10.46 8.88
C LEU A 84 2.20 10.18 10.35
N VAL A 85 3.39 10.61 10.77
CA VAL A 85 3.87 10.42 12.15
C VAL A 85 3.08 11.27 13.13
N ASP A 86 2.78 12.51 12.77
CA ASP A 86 2.07 13.49 13.61
C ASP A 86 0.54 13.34 13.55
N GLY A 87 0.03 12.56 12.58
CA GLY A 87 -1.39 12.39 12.36
C GLY A 87 -2.11 11.72 13.54
N GLU A 88 -3.39 12.02 13.70
CA GLU A 88 -4.25 11.35 14.66
C GLU A 88 -4.40 9.88 14.25
N LYS A 89 -4.11 8.98 15.17
CA LYS A 89 -4.15 7.53 14.96
C LYS A 89 -5.35 6.94 15.65
N THR A 90 -5.96 5.93 15.02
CA THR A 90 -6.98 5.12 15.68
C THR A 90 -6.35 4.32 16.80
N GLU A 91 -6.90 4.40 17.99
CA GLU A 91 -6.47 3.56 19.12
C GLU A 91 -6.69 2.09 18.78
N PHE A 92 -5.67 1.26 19.04
CA PHE A 92 -5.83 -0.18 18.94
C PHE A 92 -6.86 -0.67 19.94
N LYS A 93 -7.71 -1.58 19.49
CA LYS A 93 -8.56 -2.34 20.42
C LYS A 93 -7.67 -3.26 21.27
N GLU A 94 -8.11 -3.58 22.50
CA GLU A 94 -7.33 -4.40 23.44
C GLU A 94 -6.75 -5.69 22.82
N TRP A 95 -7.48 -6.30 21.88
CA TRP A 95 -7.06 -7.53 21.21
C TRP A 95 -6.10 -7.30 20.01
N GLU A 96 -5.94 -6.07 19.55
CA GLU A 96 -4.99 -5.67 18.50
C GLU A 96 -3.63 -5.27 19.08
N ALA A 97 -3.60 -4.76 20.32
CA ALA A 97 -2.40 -4.20 20.94
C ALA A 97 -1.24 -5.21 21.08
N ASP A 98 -1.55 -6.47 21.32
CA ASP A 98 -0.57 -7.55 21.50
C ASP A 98 -0.35 -8.40 20.25
N THR A 99 -0.98 -8.04 19.12
CA THR A 99 -0.90 -8.87 17.91
C THR A 99 0.30 -8.45 17.07
N PRO A 100 1.25 -9.36 16.79
CA PRO A 100 2.39 -9.04 15.94
C PRO A 100 1.93 -8.78 14.50
N TYR A 101 2.37 -7.66 13.91
CA TYR A 101 2.15 -7.39 12.50
C TYR A 101 2.90 -8.40 11.63
N PHE A 102 2.22 -8.90 10.60
CA PHE A 102 2.93 -9.55 9.50
C PHE A 102 3.68 -8.49 8.70
N ASP A 103 4.91 -8.78 8.29
CA ASP A 103 5.76 -7.82 7.56
C ASP A 103 5.08 -7.25 6.29
N GLY A 104 4.16 -8.00 5.68
CA GLY A 104 3.43 -7.58 4.49
C GLY A 104 2.14 -6.78 4.74
N CYS A 105 1.70 -6.64 6.01
CA CYS A 105 0.43 -5.99 6.39
C CYS A 105 0.64 -4.94 7.47
N MET A 106 1.83 -4.37 7.56
CA MET A 106 2.14 -3.33 8.55
C MET A 106 1.48 -2.01 8.15
N PRO A 107 0.76 -1.33 9.07
CA PRO A 107 0.21 0.00 8.82
C PRO A 107 1.30 0.98 8.38
N ILE A 108 0.94 1.86 7.43
CA ILE A 108 1.93 2.77 6.84
C ILE A 108 2.52 3.75 7.85
N GLU A 109 1.74 4.20 8.82
CA GLU A 109 2.20 5.06 9.90
C GLU A 109 3.22 4.34 10.81
N VAL A 110 3.05 3.04 11.06
CA VAL A 110 4.01 2.24 11.83
C VAL A 110 5.31 2.06 11.06
N MET A 111 5.24 1.92 9.73
CA MET A 111 6.44 1.93 8.89
C MET A 111 7.13 3.29 8.90
N ALA A 112 6.37 4.39 8.86
CA ALA A 112 6.89 5.76 8.91
C ALA A 112 7.66 6.04 10.23
N GLU A 113 7.15 5.55 11.36
CA GLU A 113 7.78 5.68 12.69
C GLU A 113 9.14 4.97 12.78
N ARG A 114 9.39 3.95 11.95
CA ARG A 114 10.69 3.26 11.93
C ARG A 114 11.82 4.08 11.34
N GLY A 115 11.50 5.19 10.67
CA GLY A 115 12.45 6.14 10.13
C GLY A 115 12.01 6.75 8.81
N VAL A 116 12.46 7.98 8.56
CA VAL A 116 12.05 8.79 7.40
C VAL A 116 12.23 8.06 6.07
N GLU A 117 13.28 7.26 5.90
CA GLU A 117 13.58 6.57 4.65
C GLU A 117 12.81 5.23 4.47
N THR A 118 12.11 4.75 5.50
CA THR A 118 11.50 3.41 5.48
C THR A 118 10.51 3.24 4.33
N LEU A 119 9.61 4.20 4.13
CA LEU A 119 8.59 4.12 3.08
C LEU A 119 9.21 4.20 1.68
N ARG A 120 10.28 4.98 1.50
CA ARG A 120 10.98 5.16 0.24
C ARG A 120 11.71 3.90 -0.23
N TYR A 121 12.15 3.05 0.68
CA TYR A 121 12.71 1.72 0.38
C TYR A 121 11.67 0.61 0.42
N GLY A 122 10.45 0.93 0.81
CA GLY A 122 9.29 0.05 0.91
C GLY A 122 8.22 0.35 -0.16
N PRO A 123 6.98 0.63 0.28
CA PRO A 123 5.84 0.81 -0.62
C PRO A 123 5.94 2.02 -1.56
N MET A 124 6.71 3.05 -1.17
CA MET A 124 6.85 4.29 -1.94
C MET A 124 8.13 4.38 -2.77
N LYS A 125 8.80 3.27 -3.03
CA LYS A 125 10.06 3.31 -3.77
C LYS A 125 9.85 3.71 -5.24
N GLY A 126 10.72 4.62 -5.75
CA GLY A 126 10.68 5.10 -7.13
C GLY A 126 11.39 4.22 -8.15
N VAL A 127 12.21 3.26 -7.70
CA VAL A 127 13.08 2.44 -8.55
C VAL A 127 12.29 1.65 -9.60
N GLY A 128 12.71 1.71 -10.86
CA GLY A 128 12.10 1.00 -11.98
C GLY A 128 10.86 1.68 -12.56
N LEU A 129 10.65 2.98 -12.25
CA LEU A 129 9.58 3.81 -12.78
C LEU A 129 10.21 5.06 -13.42
N ASP A 130 10.01 5.24 -14.73
CA ASP A 130 10.57 6.33 -15.49
C ASP A 130 9.59 7.51 -15.48
N ASN A 131 9.94 8.59 -14.75
CA ASN A 131 9.09 9.77 -14.64
C ASN A 131 9.17 10.63 -15.92
N PRO A 132 8.14 10.66 -16.77
CA PRO A 132 8.18 11.38 -18.03
C PRO A 132 8.24 12.89 -17.88
N TYR A 133 8.01 13.42 -16.67
CA TYR A 133 8.07 14.85 -16.36
C TYR A 133 9.45 15.27 -15.82
N ASP A 134 10.39 14.35 -15.65
CA ASP A 134 11.76 14.63 -15.18
C ASP A 134 12.79 13.97 -16.10
N THR A 135 12.84 14.46 -17.35
CA THR A 135 13.76 13.97 -18.40
C THR A 135 15.03 14.81 -18.46
N THR A 136 16.16 14.15 -18.78
CA THR A 136 17.46 14.76 -19.03
C THR A 136 18.10 14.12 -20.25
N GLU A 137 19.22 14.69 -20.76
CA GLU A 137 19.99 14.07 -21.86
C GLU A 137 20.49 12.66 -21.49
N GLU A 138 20.87 12.45 -20.22
CA GLU A 138 21.32 11.15 -19.71
C GLU A 138 20.15 10.17 -19.45
N HIS A 139 18.95 10.71 -19.17
CA HIS A 139 17.73 9.96 -18.88
C HIS A 139 16.57 10.43 -19.77
N PRO A 140 16.59 10.14 -21.07
CA PRO A 140 15.57 10.63 -22.00
C PRO A 140 14.18 10.04 -21.78
N GLN A 141 14.08 8.90 -21.10
CA GLN A 141 12.81 8.28 -20.71
C GLN A 141 12.28 8.79 -19.36
N GLY A 142 13.11 9.53 -18.61
CA GLY A 142 12.80 10.05 -17.30
C GLY A 142 13.63 9.43 -16.18
N ARG A 143 13.93 10.23 -15.16
CA ARG A 143 14.60 9.76 -13.95
C ARG A 143 13.62 9.08 -13.01
N TRP A 144 14.11 8.15 -12.21
CA TRP A 144 13.30 7.58 -11.14
C TRP A 144 12.94 8.65 -10.12
N PRO A 145 11.65 8.75 -9.73
CA PRO A 145 11.23 9.73 -8.73
C PRO A 145 11.86 9.43 -7.37
N TYR A 146 12.02 10.47 -6.55
CA TYR A 146 12.53 10.30 -5.19
C TYR A 146 11.68 9.33 -4.38
N ALA A 147 10.36 9.52 -4.43
CA ALA A 147 9.36 8.59 -3.93
C ALA A 147 8.13 8.61 -4.85
N VAL A 148 7.26 7.61 -4.74
CA VAL A 148 6.05 7.48 -5.56
C VAL A 148 4.92 6.83 -4.77
N VAL A 149 3.72 7.35 -4.90
CA VAL A 149 2.50 6.63 -4.52
C VAL A 149 1.99 5.92 -5.76
N GLN A 150 1.86 4.60 -5.70
CA GLN A 150 1.27 3.80 -6.77
C GLN A 150 -0.21 3.55 -6.48
N LEU A 151 -1.06 3.80 -7.46
CA LEU A 151 -2.48 3.54 -7.39
C LEU A 151 -2.82 2.39 -8.32
N ARG A 152 -3.57 1.41 -7.81
CA ARG A 152 -4.07 0.28 -8.58
C ARG A 152 -5.58 0.41 -8.77
N GLN A 153 -6.05 0.11 -9.98
CA GLN A 153 -7.48 0.12 -10.29
C GLN A 153 -8.22 -0.87 -9.37
N ASP A 154 -9.28 -0.36 -8.71
CA ASP A 154 -10.04 -1.12 -7.72
C ASP A 154 -11.35 -1.69 -8.32
N ASN A 155 -11.95 -1.02 -9.29
CA ASN A 155 -13.19 -1.46 -9.94
C ASN A 155 -13.07 -1.55 -11.46
N LYS A 156 -13.92 -2.35 -12.09
CA LYS A 156 -13.93 -2.55 -13.55
C LYS A 156 -14.18 -1.29 -14.37
N LEU A 157 -14.84 -0.29 -13.78
CA LEU A 157 -15.13 1.00 -14.45
C LEU A 157 -13.93 1.93 -14.46
N GLY A 158 -12.87 1.64 -13.73
CA GLY A 158 -11.70 2.51 -13.61
C GLY A 158 -11.95 3.82 -12.86
N THR A 159 -13.05 3.91 -12.10
CA THR A 159 -13.42 5.10 -11.35
C THR A 159 -12.81 5.15 -9.95
N LEU A 160 -12.45 4.00 -9.39
CA LEU A 160 -11.88 3.86 -8.05
C LEU A 160 -10.46 3.26 -8.14
N TRP A 161 -9.55 3.83 -7.35
CA TRP A 161 -8.14 3.47 -7.32
C TRP A 161 -7.65 3.35 -5.89
N ASN A 162 -7.03 2.25 -5.52
CA ASN A 162 -6.48 2.05 -4.19
C ASN A 162 -4.98 2.38 -4.12
N MET A 163 -4.54 2.92 -2.99
CA MET A 163 -3.13 3.20 -2.71
C MET A 163 -2.41 1.91 -2.35
N VAL A 164 -1.48 1.48 -3.21
CA VAL A 164 -0.74 0.22 -3.02
C VAL A 164 0.24 0.34 -1.85
N GLY A 165 0.12 -0.57 -0.88
CA GLY A 165 1.00 -0.61 0.29
C GLY A 165 0.67 0.39 1.39
N PHE A 166 -0.49 1.05 1.29
CA PHE A 166 -1.03 1.94 2.32
C PHE A 166 -2.15 1.20 3.06
N GLN A 167 -1.81 0.45 4.06
CA GLN A 167 -2.74 -0.32 4.86
C GLN A 167 -2.77 0.21 6.27
#